data_e6668bdd6fb94efaeeec2cf439feb9e0
#
_entry.id   e6668bdd6fb94efaeeec2cf439feb9e0
#
_cell.length_a   1.000
_cell.length_b   1.000
_cell.length_c   1.000
_cell.angle_alpha   90.00
_cell.angle_beta   90.00
_cell.angle_gamma   90.00
#
_symmetry.space_group_name_H-M   'P 1'
#
loop_
_entity.id
_entity.type
_entity.pdbx_description
1 polymer ?
#
loop_
_entity_poly.entity_id
_entity_poly.type
_entity_poly.pdbx_seq_one_letter_code
_entity_poly.pdbx_strand_id
1 'polypeptide(L)'
;MKALSDRVADPGDKLTQITVVDDQLGRLTFTRDMAAAIFHVLENKAPYGTYGCTGSGAVRSWADIARAVFEAANGNGEKVVPVSTADYYVSAAGPIAPRPVHSALDLSRLESVGFHMPDWEEELGEYLKTL
;
A
#
# COMPACT_ATOMS: atom_id res chain seq x y z
N MET A 1 2.93 9.68 0.13
CA MET A 1 4.31 9.19 0.32
C MET A 1 5.33 9.93 -0.56
N LYS A 2 5.12 10.07 -1.89
CA LYS A 2 6.07 10.80 -2.76
C LYS A 2 6.38 12.21 -2.25
N ALA A 3 5.36 13.02 -1.92
CA ALA A 3 5.56 14.37 -1.39
C ALA A 3 6.40 14.42 -0.08
N LEU A 4 6.32 13.36 0.75
CA LEU A 4 7.19 13.24 1.93
C LEU A 4 8.62 12.87 1.55
N SER A 5 8.81 12.01 0.54
CA SER A 5 10.13 11.70 -0.01
C SER A 5 10.81 12.93 -0.60
N ASP A 6 10.07 13.75 -1.35
CA ASP A 6 10.57 15.00 -1.92
C ASP A 6 11.02 15.98 -0.81
N ARG A 7 10.26 16.10 0.27
CA ARG A 7 10.62 16.94 1.43
C ARG A 7 11.87 16.42 2.16
N VAL A 8 11.99 15.11 2.33
CA VAL A 8 13.18 14.49 2.97
C VAL A 8 14.43 14.66 2.10
N ALA A 9 14.26 14.73 0.77
CA ALA A 9 15.35 14.97 -0.17
C ALA A 9 15.75 16.45 -0.28
N ASP A 10 14.90 17.39 0.16
CA ASP A 10 15.17 18.83 0.11
C ASP A 10 16.12 19.24 1.26
N PRO A 11 17.34 19.71 0.97
CA PRO A 11 18.29 20.17 2.01
C PRO A 11 17.79 21.35 2.83
N GLY A 12 16.79 22.09 2.33
CA GLY A 12 16.18 23.23 3.02
C GLY A 12 15.01 22.85 3.94
N ASP A 13 14.46 21.63 3.83
CA ASP A 13 13.38 21.16 4.72
C ASP A 13 13.97 20.64 6.04
N LYS A 14 13.20 20.77 7.11
CA LYS A 14 13.56 20.24 8.43
C LYS A 14 13.29 18.74 8.56
N LEU A 15 12.56 18.15 7.62
CA LEU A 15 12.20 16.73 7.62
C LEU A 15 13.37 15.91 7.06
N THR A 16 14.08 15.22 7.92
CA THR A 16 15.24 14.41 7.54
C THR A 16 14.96 12.92 7.40
N GLN A 17 13.89 12.44 7.99
CA GLN A 17 13.43 11.05 7.95
C GLN A 17 11.95 10.96 8.35
N ILE A 18 11.31 9.83 8.08
CA ILE A 18 9.95 9.53 8.55
C ILE A 18 9.92 8.20 9.31
N THR A 19 9.03 8.10 10.28
CA THR A 19 8.73 6.84 10.97
C THR A 19 7.46 6.22 10.39
N VAL A 20 7.47 4.93 10.10
CA VAL A 20 6.34 4.20 9.53
C VAL A 20 6.21 2.85 10.23
N VAL A 21 4.98 2.43 10.51
CA VAL A 21 4.72 1.14 11.17
C VAL A 21 5.14 -0.04 10.31
N ASP A 22 5.76 -1.06 10.92
CA ASP A 22 6.26 -2.25 10.23
C ASP A 22 5.56 -3.55 10.64
N ASP A 23 4.67 -3.50 11.61
CA ASP A 23 3.87 -4.63 12.11
C ASP A 23 2.43 -4.66 11.57
N GLN A 24 2.11 -3.83 10.60
CA GLN A 24 0.85 -3.83 9.86
C GLN A 24 1.13 -4.21 8.40
N LEU A 25 0.65 -5.39 8.01
CA LEU A 25 0.93 -6.01 6.72
C LEU A 25 -0.25 -5.88 5.76
N GLY A 26 0.05 -5.66 4.49
CA GLY A 26 -0.99 -5.53 3.46
C GLY A 26 -0.42 -5.48 2.05
N ARG A 27 -1.27 -5.05 1.12
CA ARG A 27 -0.95 -4.76 -0.28
C ARG A 27 -1.61 -3.46 -0.68
N LEU A 28 -1.01 -2.72 -1.60
CA LEU A 28 -1.66 -1.57 -2.21
C LEU A 28 -2.79 -2.00 -3.14
N THR A 29 -3.79 -1.14 -3.27
CA THR A 29 -4.89 -1.32 -4.22
C THR A 29 -5.04 -0.03 -5.01
N PHE A 30 -4.84 -0.11 -6.32
CA PHE A 30 -5.03 1.02 -7.20
C PHE A 30 -6.49 1.11 -7.64
N THR A 31 -7.03 2.31 -7.67
CA THR A 31 -8.45 2.55 -8.01
C THR A 31 -8.79 2.12 -9.43
N ARG A 32 -7.84 2.24 -10.37
CA ARG A 32 -7.99 1.75 -11.75
C ARG A 32 -8.24 0.25 -11.79
N ASP A 33 -7.48 -0.52 -11.03
CA ASP A 33 -7.55 -1.98 -11.02
C ASP A 33 -8.81 -2.46 -10.30
N MET A 34 -9.20 -1.78 -9.23
CA MET A 34 -10.48 -2.02 -8.57
C MET A 34 -11.66 -1.75 -9.51
N ALA A 35 -11.63 -0.66 -10.27
CA ALA A 35 -12.66 -0.37 -11.26
C ALA A 35 -12.73 -1.45 -12.35
N ALA A 36 -11.58 -1.90 -12.86
CA ALA A 36 -11.52 -2.98 -13.85
C ALA A 36 -12.11 -4.29 -13.30
N ALA A 37 -11.80 -4.65 -12.05
CA ALA A 37 -12.38 -5.82 -11.39
C ALA A 37 -13.91 -5.72 -11.27
N ILE A 38 -14.44 -4.55 -10.89
CA ILE A 38 -15.88 -4.31 -10.79
C ILE A 38 -16.55 -4.48 -12.16
N PHE A 39 -16.00 -3.86 -13.21
CA PHE A 39 -16.55 -3.99 -14.56
C PHE A 39 -16.51 -5.45 -15.03
N HIS A 40 -15.41 -6.16 -14.80
CA HIS A 40 -15.29 -7.57 -15.16
C HIS A 40 -16.38 -8.43 -14.50
N VAL A 41 -16.59 -8.28 -13.20
CA VAL A 41 -17.63 -9.02 -12.44
C VAL A 41 -19.03 -8.75 -12.97
N LEU A 42 -19.33 -7.49 -13.33
CA LEU A 42 -20.64 -7.09 -13.86
C LEU A 42 -20.86 -7.58 -15.29
N GLU A 43 -19.92 -7.37 -16.21
CA GLU A 43 -20.02 -7.74 -17.62
C GLU A 43 -20.10 -9.25 -17.81
N ASN A 44 -19.36 -10.01 -17.03
CA ASN A 44 -19.36 -11.47 -17.08
C ASN A 44 -20.47 -12.11 -16.24
N LYS A 45 -21.35 -11.30 -15.62
CA LYS A 45 -22.45 -11.78 -14.77
C LYS A 45 -21.98 -12.80 -13.74
N ALA A 46 -20.85 -12.49 -13.08
CA ALA A 46 -20.23 -13.38 -12.11
C ALA A 46 -21.22 -13.74 -10.96
N PRO A 47 -21.13 -14.91 -10.36
CA PRO A 47 -22.04 -15.34 -9.29
C PRO A 47 -22.08 -14.34 -8.12
N TYR A 48 -23.26 -14.13 -7.58
CA TYR A 48 -23.47 -13.18 -6.48
C TYR A 48 -22.60 -13.56 -5.26
N GLY A 49 -22.04 -12.56 -4.58
CA GLY A 49 -21.27 -12.76 -3.37
C GLY A 49 -20.21 -11.71 -3.14
N THR A 50 -19.37 -11.93 -2.13
CA THR A 50 -18.24 -11.05 -1.77
C THR A 50 -16.99 -11.47 -2.52
N TYR A 51 -16.32 -10.53 -3.16
CA TYR A 51 -15.05 -10.71 -3.85
C TYR A 51 -13.97 -9.89 -3.13
N GLY A 52 -12.89 -10.53 -2.69
CA GLY A 52 -11.71 -9.82 -2.23
C GLY A 52 -11.06 -9.07 -3.39
N CYS A 53 -10.68 -7.82 -3.17
CA CYS A 53 -10.08 -6.99 -4.22
C CYS A 53 -8.97 -6.12 -3.60
N THR A 54 -7.74 -6.58 -3.71
CA THR A 54 -6.49 -5.85 -3.41
C THR A 54 -5.50 -6.15 -4.52
N GLY A 55 -4.42 -5.40 -4.64
CA GLY A 55 -3.32 -5.79 -5.53
C GLY A 55 -2.83 -7.21 -5.21
N SER A 56 -2.34 -7.92 -6.20
CA SER A 56 -1.64 -9.21 -6.03
C SER A 56 -0.17 -8.98 -5.62
N GLY A 57 0.64 -10.03 -5.58
CA GLY A 57 2.05 -9.96 -5.26
C GLY A 57 2.37 -10.11 -3.78
N ALA A 58 3.55 -9.65 -3.37
CA ALA A 58 4.07 -9.84 -2.02
C ALA A 58 3.28 -9.04 -0.97
N VAL A 59 3.02 -9.66 0.18
CA VAL A 59 2.51 -8.95 1.36
C VAL A 59 3.67 -8.22 2.02
N ARG A 60 3.52 -6.92 2.27
CA ARG A 60 4.55 -6.06 2.84
C ARG A 60 4.02 -5.25 4.00
N SER A 61 4.92 -4.79 4.88
CA SER A 61 4.59 -3.81 5.89
C SER A 61 4.39 -2.41 5.28
N TRP A 62 3.71 -1.53 6.01
CA TRP A 62 3.62 -0.12 5.58
C TRP A 62 5.00 0.54 5.50
N ALA A 63 5.95 0.15 6.37
CA ALA A 63 7.33 0.63 6.30
C ALA A 63 8.02 0.18 5.00
N ASP A 64 7.83 -1.08 4.58
CA ASP A 64 8.39 -1.57 3.31
C ASP A 64 7.78 -0.89 2.10
N ILE A 65 6.46 -0.69 2.10
CA ILE A 65 5.75 0.05 1.05
C ILE A 65 6.27 1.50 0.96
N ALA A 66 6.41 2.18 2.12
CA ALA A 66 6.96 3.53 2.15
C ALA A 66 8.40 3.58 1.63
N ARG A 67 9.22 2.61 2.01
CA ARG A 67 10.61 2.48 1.55
C ARG A 67 10.69 2.31 0.03
N ALA A 68 9.83 1.47 -0.54
CA ALA A 68 9.76 1.28 -1.99
C ALA A 68 9.39 2.58 -2.72
N VAL A 69 8.45 3.37 -2.18
CA VAL A 69 8.09 4.68 -2.77
C VAL A 69 9.24 5.68 -2.66
N PHE A 70 9.91 5.76 -1.51
CA PHE A 70 11.05 6.66 -1.29
C PHE A 70 12.22 6.32 -2.20
N GLU A 71 12.53 5.02 -2.34
CA GLU A 71 13.59 4.55 -3.22
C GLU A 71 13.29 4.88 -4.69
N ALA A 72 12.08 4.58 -5.14
CA ALA A 72 11.68 4.82 -6.54
C ALA A 72 11.56 6.31 -6.87
N ALA A 73 11.21 7.17 -5.90
CA ALA A 73 11.03 8.61 -6.14
C ALA A 73 12.36 9.37 -6.12
N ASN A 74 13.23 9.12 -5.15
CA ASN A 74 14.42 9.95 -4.88
C ASN A 74 15.66 9.14 -4.46
N GLY A 75 15.64 7.80 -4.46
CA GLY A 75 16.74 6.95 -4.02
C GLY A 75 17.08 7.11 -2.53
N ASN A 76 16.08 7.41 -1.69
CA ASN A 76 16.28 7.72 -0.28
C ASN A 76 15.46 6.81 0.67
N GLY A 77 15.27 5.54 0.27
CA GLY A 77 14.53 4.55 1.04
C GLY A 77 15.04 4.32 2.46
N GLU A 78 16.33 4.56 2.71
CA GLU A 78 16.96 4.48 4.05
C GLU A 78 16.44 5.53 5.04
N LYS A 79 15.77 6.58 4.56
CA LYS A 79 15.13 7.60 5.40
C LYS A 79 13.81 7.16 6.02
N VAL A 80 13.31 5.99 5.64
CA VAL A 80 12.12 5.39 6.26
C VAL A 80 12.54 4.52 7.43
N VAL A 81 12.24 4.97 8.64
CA VAL A 81 12.56 4.28 9.89
C VAL A 81 11.36 3.42 10.31
N PRO A 82 11.50 2.09 10.36
CA PRO A 82 10.43 1.21 10.81
C PRO A 82 10.22 1.34 12.31
N VAL A 83 8.95 1.30 12.76
CA VAL A 83 8.58 1.30 14.17
C VAL A 83 7.39 0.35 14.40
N SER A 84 7.23 -0.15 15.62
CA SER A 84 6.02 -0.89 15.98
C SER A 84 4.80 0.04 16.05
N THR A 85 3.58 -0.51 15.87
CA THR A 85 2.34 0.23 16.10
C THR A 85 2.28 0.80 17.53
N ALA A 86 2.76 0.05 18.53
CA ALA A 86 2.79 0.48 19.91
C ALA A 86 3.67 1.73 20.12
N ASP A 87 4.88 1.70 19.57
CA ASP A 87 5.82 2.82 19.66
C ASP A 87 5.36 4.03 18.86
N TYR A 88 4.75 3.81 17.68
CA TYR A 88 4.22 4.89 16.85
C TYR A 88 3.16 5.73 17.57
N TYR A 89 2.33 5.09 18.38
CA TYR A 89 1.23 5.74 19.09
C TYR A 89 1.52 6.02 20.56
N VAL A 90 2.74 5.84 21.05
CA VAL A 90 3.09 6.04 22.47
C VAL A 90 2.75 7.43 23.00
N SER A 91 2.78 8.46 22.13
CA SER A 91 2.47 9.85 22.48
C SER A 91 1.05 10.29 22.10
N ALA A 92 0.19 9.38 21.62
CA ALA A 92 -1.15 9.74 21.18
C ALA A 92 -2.05 10.12 22.36
N ALA A 93 -2.68 11.30 22.27
CA ALA A 93 -3.57 11.84 23.30
C ALA A 93 -5.01 11.35 23.12
N GLY A 94 -5.26 10.04 23.18
CA GLY A 94 -6.64 9.52 23.08
C GLY A 94 -6.72 8.08 22.60
N PRO A 95 -7.93 7.51 22.53
CA PRO A 95 -8.13 6.15 22.10
C PRO A 95 -7.76 5.98 20.62
N ILE A 96 -6.95 4.97 20.33
CA ILE A 96 -6.52 4.62 18.98
C ILE A 96 -7.37 3.43 18.52
N ALA A 97 -7.97 3.54 17.34
CA ALA A 97 -8.69 2.42 16.74
C ALA A 97 -7.71 1.28 16.44
N PRO A 98 -8.00 0.05 16.88
CA PRO A 98 -7.16 -1.10 16.57
C PRO A 98 -7.07 -1.29 15.05
N ARG A 99 -5.85 -1.54 14.55
CA ARG A 99 -5.59 -1.83 13.14
C ARG A 99 -5.31 -3.33 12.96
N PRO A 100 -5.77 -3.95 11.88
CA PRO A 100 -5.43 -5.33 11.61
C PRO A 100 -3.92 -5.46 11.39
N VAL A 101 -3.32 -6.49 11.98
CA VAL A 101 -1.92 -6.85 11.73
C VAL A 101 -1.73 -7.32 10.29
N HIS A 102 -2.75 -7.97 9.72
CA HIS A 102 -2.72 -8.50 8.36
C HIS A 102 -4.01 -8.12 7.62
N SER A 103 -3.88 -7.32 6.57
CA SER A 103 -5.01 -6.80 5.79
C SER A 103 -5.03 -7.25 4.31
N ALA A 104 -4.10 -8.15 3.90
CA ALA A 104 -4.14 -8.71 2.56
C ALA A 104 -5.34 -9.66 2.42
N LEU A 105 -6.14 -9.46 1.37
CA LEU A 105 -7.33 -10.26 1.11
C LEU A 105 -7.01 -11.48 0.24
N ASP A 106 -7.82 -12.53 0.39
CA ASP A 106 -7.82 -13.67 -0.51
C ASP A 106 -8.44 -13.28 -1.86
N LEU A 107 -7.73 -13.51 -2.94
CA LEU A 107 -8.12 -13.17 -4.31
C LEU A 107 -8.74 -14.35 -5.07
N SER A 108 -8.71 -15.55 -4.51
CA SER A 108 -9.07 -16.79 -5.20
C SER A 108 -10.47 -16.77 -5.82
N ARG A 109 -11.43 -16.13 -5.17
CA ARG A 109 -12.78 -16.01 -5.71
C ARG A 109 -12.85 -15.09 -6.93
N LEU A 110 -12.09 -14.00 -6.96
CA LEU A 110 -12.01 -13.10 -8.11
C LEU A 110 -11.30 -13.80 -9.27
N GLU A 111 -10.24 -14.54 -8.98
CA GLU A 111 -9.51 -15.35 -9.96
C GLU A 111 -10.38 -16.46 -10.54
N SER A 112 -11.24 -17.09 -9.73
CA SER A 112 -12.15 -18.15 -10.19
C SER A 112 -13.18 -17.68 -11.21
N VAL A 113 -13.43 -16.38 -11.32
CA VAL A 113 -14.30 -15.78 -12.34
C VAL A 113 -13.48 -15.13 -13.48
N GLY A 114 -12.18 -15.41 -13.56
CA GLY A 114 -11.31 -15.04 -14.65
C GLY A 114 -10.67 -13.66 -14.57
N PHE A 115 -10.66 -13.02 -13.40
CA PHE A 115 -9.97 -11.74 -13.20
C PHE A 115 -8.78 -11.90 -12.24
N HIS A 116 -7.59 -11.53 -12.71
CA HIS A 116 -6.37 -11.52 -11.92
C HIS A 116 -5.97 -10.08 -11.60
N MET A 117 -5.89 -9.76 -10.31
CA MET A 117 -5.41 -8.46 -9.88
C MET A 117 -3.93 -8.30 -10.25
N PRO A 118 -3.53 -7.13 -10.79
CA PRO A 118 -2.13 -6.83 -11.06
C PRO A 118 -1.26 -6.86 -9.79
N ASP A 119 0.05 -7.11 -9.98
CA ASP A 119 1.03 -7.00 -8.91
C ASP A 119 1.17 -5.55 -8.46
N TRP A 120 1.01 -5.29 -7.17
CA TRP A 120 1.01 -3.92 -6.65
C TRP A 120 2.39 -3.25 -6.74
N GLU A 121 3.50 -4.00 -6.71
CA GLU A 121 4.85 -3.43 -6.82
C GLU A 121 5.10 -2.94 -8.26
N GLU A 122 4.63 -3.70 -9.26
CA GLU A 122 4.68 -3.29 -10.67
C GLU A 122 3.80 -2.05 -10.91
N GLU A 123 2.55 -2.08 -10.43
CA GLU A 123 1.63 -0.96 -10.56
C GLU A 123 2.12 0.31 -9.85
N LEU A 124 2.78 0.16 -8.70
CA LEU A 124 3.43 1.29 -8.02
C LEU A 124 4.52 1.91 -8.91
N GLY A 125 5.34 1.08 -9.54
CA GLY A 125 6.37 1.55 -10.47
C GLY A 125 5.78 2.35 -11.63
N GLU A 126 4.70 1.87 -12.25
CA GLU A 126 4.02 2.60 -13.33
C GLU A 126 3.35 3.89 -12.84
N TYR A 127 2.69 3.84 -11.68
CA TYR A 127 2.05 5.02 -11.11
C TYR A 127 3.06 6.15 -10.81
N LEU A 128 4.23 5.82 -10.26
CA LEU A 128 5.25 6.82 -9.93
C LEU A 128 5.83 7.51 -11.16
N LYS A 129 5.81 6.87 -12.35
CA LYS A 129 6.21 7.50 -13.62
C LYS A 129 5.22 8.58 -14.08
N THR A 130 4.00 8.59 -13.56
CA THR A 130 2.95 9.56 -13.93
C THR A 130 2.96 10.82 -13.06
N LEU A 131 3.77 10.85 -12.01
CA LEU A 131 3.90 11.95 -11.04
C LEU A 131 5.11 12.84 -11.35
#